data_458b2737761642c0804cba5ca8b17459
#
_entry.id   458b2737761642c0804cba5ca8b17459
#
_cell.length_a   1.000
_cell.length_b   1.000
_cell.length_c   1.000
_cell.angle_alpha   90.00
_cell.angle_beta   90.00
_cell.angle_gamma   90.00
#
_symmetry.space_group_name_H-M   'P 1'
#
loop_
_entity.id
_entity.type
_entity.pdbx_description
1 polymer ?
#
loop_
_entity_poly.entity_id
_entity_poly.type
_entity_poly.pdbx_seq_one_letter_code
_entity_poly.pdbx_strand_id
1 'polypeptide(L)'
;MRFVFKTDYSQDIGLAKHKGHVFWYGLLMLLLVLSPWLLQEYWLAQLTFVLIYSIVGLGLMLLAGFTGLFSIGHAAFLGVGAYTQAVCTQAGMSFVPALVCATGLSAAVGVVVGLPALRVKGIYLGIATLSFGFIVEEVLARWESVTGGNAGIHLKAPDLWGQSVSSAEGFYFLCLFLTVLSTLGVLNLLRSPTGRAFVAIRDSEISAQSMGIHLAYYKTLSFMMSAALAGVGGALYAHKMQFISPEQFGILQSIDLLLMVVIGGLGSVHGAFLGALFLITLPQFITLGKDYLPVVIGQAPGLQSLVYGLV
;
A
#
# COMPACT_ATOMS: atom_id res chain seq x y z
N MET A 1 -29.95 -9.37 -6.94
CA MET A 1 -29.12 -8.54 -7.87
C MET A 1 -30.08 -7.71 -8.72
N ARG A 2 -30.04 -6.38 -8.65
CA ARG A 2 -30.76 -5.53 -9.60
C ARG A 2 -29.86 -5.32 -10.82
N PHE A 3 -30.20 -5.92 -11.94
CA PHE A 3 -29.56 -5.64 -13.22
C PHE A 3 -29.89 -4.20 -13.61
N VAL A 4 -28.90 -3.32 -13.59
CA VAL A 4 -29.05 -1.96 -14.11
C VAL A 4 -28.66 -2.02 -15.58
N PHE A 5 -29.64 -1.93 -16.45
CA PHE A 5 -29.42 -1.76 -17.88
C PHE A 5 -28.75 -0.41 -18.12
N LYS A 6 -27.53 -0.43 -18.62
CA LYS A 6 -26.79 0.77 -19.02
C LYS A 6 -27.05 1.00 -20.50
N THR A 7 -27.60 2.15 -20.80
CA THR A 7 -27.93 2.56 -22.19
C THR A 7 -26.91 3.52 -22.77
N ASP A 8 -26.04 4.11 -21.90
CA ASP A 8 -25.05 5.11 -22.32
C ASP A 8 -23.70 4.87 -21.68
N TYR A 9 -22.63 5.16 -22.41
CA TYR A 9 -21.25 5.06 -21.94
C TYR A 9 -20.95 5.99 -20.74
N SER A 10 -21.59 7.15 -20.68
CA SER A 10 -21.51 8.10 -19.57
C SER A 10 -21.98 7.50 -18.23
N GLN A 11 -22.91 6.55 -18.25
CA GLN A 11 -23.40 5.84 -17.05
C GLN A 11 -22.37 4.85 -16.49
N ASP A 12 -21.39 4.44 -17.30
CA ASP A 12 -20.30 3.55 -16.85
C ASP A 12 -19.16 4.32 -16.19
N ILE A 13 -18.97 5.58 -16.58
CA ILE A 13 -17.95 6.49 -16.04
C ILE A 13 -18.35 7.07 -14.68
N GLY A 14 -19.64 7.13 -14.34
CA GLY A 14 -20.13 7.72 -13.09
C GLY A 14 -19.57 7.03 -11.85
N LEU A 15 -18.96 7.81 -10.93
CA LEU A 15 -18.42 7.34 -9.62
C LEU A 15 -19.53 6.71 -8.76
N ALA A 16 -20.72 7.26 -8.81
CA ALA A 16 -21.86 6.84 -8.02
C ALA A 16 -22.92 6.22 -8.92
N LYS A 17 -22.99 4.89 -8.95
CA LYS A 17 -24.00 4.15 -9.73
C LYS A 17 -25.44 4.29 -9.17
N HIS A 18 -25.58 4.61 -7.87
CA HIS A 18 -26.86 4.77 -7.18
C HIS A 18 -26.76 5.78 -6.04
N LYS A 19 -27.87 6.45 -5.70
CA LYS A 19 -27.97 7.34 -4.53
C LYS A 19 -27.56 6.63 -3.22
N GLY A 20 -27.80 5.32 -3.10
CA GLY A 20 -27.35 4.51 -1.97
C GLY A 20 -25.83 4.44 -1.83
N HIS A 21 -25.06 4.36 -2.93
CA HIS A 21 -23.60 4.39 -2.85
C HIS A 21 -23.09 5.73 -2.33
N VAL A 22 -23.68 6.84 -2.78
CA VAL A 22 -23.32 8.18 -2.29
C VAL A 22 -23.56 8.29 -0.79
N PHE A 23 -24.71 7.78 -0.32
CA PHE A 23 -25.03 7.80 1.10
C PHE A 23 -24.04 7.00 1.95
N TRP A 24 -23.72 5.75 1.55
CA TRP A 24 -22.80 4.89 2.31
C TRP A 24 -21.36 5.41 2.30
N TYR A 25 -20.86 5.89 1.16
CA TYR A 25 -19.52 6.51 1.10
C TYR A 25 -19.48 7.84 1.85
N GLY A 26 -20.56 8.65 1.78
CA GLY A 26 -20.65 9.88 2.55
C GLY A 26 -20.65 9.60 4.05
N LEU A 27 -21.42 8.58 4.51
CA LEU A 27 -21.44 8.15 5.90
C LEU A 27 -20.05 7.64 6.35
N LEU A 28 -19.37 6.83 5.53
CA LEU A 28 -18.04 6.34 5.82
C LEU A 28 -17.04 7.51 5.96
N MET A 29 -17.07 8.46 5.02
CA MET A 29 -16.20 9.65 5.09
C MET A 29 -16.50 10.51 6.32
N LEU A 30 -17.78 10.67 6.67
CA LEU A 30 -18.19 11.39 7.87
C LEU A 30 -17.64 10.71 9.13
N LEU A 31 -17.74 9.38 9.22
CA LEU A 31 -17.21 8.60 10.36
C LEU A 31 -15.67 8.72 10.43
N LEU A 32 -14.97 8.65 9.29
CA LEU A 32 -13.51 8.82 9.24
C LEU A 32 -13.10 10.25 9.64
N VAL A 33 -13.83 11.27 9.25
CA VAL A 33 -13.54 12.66 9.66
C VAL A 33 -13.82 12.88 11.14
N LEU A 34 -14.87 12.27 11.69
CA LEU A 34 -15.21 12.39 13.11
C LEU A 34 -14.35 11.50 14.03
N SER A 35 -13.64 10.53 13.49
CA SER A 35 -12.88 9.54 14.28
C SER A 35 -11.88 10.14 15.28
N PRO A 36 -11.15 11.26 15.02
CA PRO A 36 -10.22 11.83 16.00
C PRO A 36 -10.91 12.33 17.28
N TRP A 37 -12.18 12.73 17.18
CA TRP A 37 -12.96 13.17 18.35
C TRP A 37 -13.70 12.04 19.06
N LEU A 38 -13.92 10.91 18.38
CA LEU A 38 -14.66 9.76 18.92
C LEU A 38 -13.76 8.69 19.49
N LEU A 39 -12.53 8.55 18.97
CA LEU A 39 -11.61 7.46 19.30
C LEU A 39 -10.52 7.93 20.27
N GLN A 40 -10.11 7.03 21.16
CA GLN A 40 -8.92 7.22 21.98
C GLN A 40 -7.66 7.21 21.08
N GLU A 41 -6.59 7.83 21.56
CA GLU A 41 -5.32 7.97 20.83
C GLU A 41 -4.78 6.64 20.28
N TYR A 42 -4.92 5.56 21.06
CA TYR A 42 -4.53 4.22 20.64
C TYR A 42 -5.26 3.75 19.37
N TRP A 43 -6.60 3.85 19.35
CA TRP A 43 -7.40 3.43 18.21
C TRP A 43 -7.21 4.33 17.00
N LEU A 44 -6.97 5.62 17.24
CA LEU A 44 -6.62 6.57 16.19
C LEU A 44 -5.28 6.21 15.53
N ALA A 45 -4.29 5.78 16.35
CA ALA A 45 -3.02 5.30 15.84
C ALA A 45 -3.18 4.05 14.95
N GLN A 46 -4.00 3.07 15.37
CA GLN A 46 -4.29 1.88 14.57
C GLN A 46 -5.00 2.23 13.26
N LEU A 47 -5.98 3.13 13.30
CA LEU A 47 -6.69 3.59 12.12
C LEU A 47 -5.75 4.32 11.15
N THR A 48 -4.77 5.06 11.65
CA THR A 48 -3.72 5.69 10.84
C THR A 48 -2.89 4.63 10.10
N PHE A 49 -2.51 3.54 10.75
CA PHE A 49 -1.84 2.42 10.08
C PHE A 49 -2.73 1.78 9.02
N VAL A 50 -4.02 1.58 9.28
CA VAL A 50 -4.96 1.07 8.28
C VAL A 50 -4.98 1.97 7.04
N LEU A 51 -4.98 3.29 7.19
CA LEU A 51 -4.94 4.22 6.06
C LEU A 51 -3.62 4.11 5.28
N ILE A 52 -2.48 4.05 5.96
CA ILE A 52 -1.15 3.90 5.33
C ILE A 52 -1.07 2.59 4.54
N TYR A 53 -1.42 1.47 5.18
CA TYR A 53 -1.40 0.16 4.53
C TYR A 53 -2.45 0.05 3.41
N SER A 54 -3.56 0.77 3.50
CA SER A 54 -4.54 0.84 2.40
C SER A 54 -3.93 1.45 1.14
N ILE A 55 -3.10 2.51 1.26
CA ILE A 55 -2.40 3.11 0.11
C ILE A 55 -1.46 2.08 -0.54
N VAL A 56 -0.67 1.38 0.28
CA VAL A 56 0.25 0.32 -0.19
C VAL A 56 -0.54 -0.82 -0.83
N GLY A 57 -1.64 -1.22 -0.19
CA GLY A 57 -2.55 -2.25 -0.68
C GLY A 57 -3.19 -1.89 -2.01
N LEU A 58 -3.57 -0.62 -2.23
CA LEU A 58 -4.04 -0.13 -3.53
C LEU A 58 -2.97 -0.30 -4.62
N GLY A 59 -1.71 -0.04 -4.30
CA GLY A 59 -0.59 -0.27 -5.21
C GLY A 59 -0.43 -1.74 -5.59
N LEU A 60 -0.37 -2.62 -4.59
CA LEU A 60 -0.25 -4.06 -4.83
C LEU A 60 -1.50 -4.64 -5.51
N MET A 61 -2.69 -4.13 -5.17
CA MET A 61 -3.95 -4.49 -5.82
C MET A 61 -3.95 -4.13 -7.30
N LEU A 62 -3.42 -2.97 -7.67
CA LEU A 62 -3.28 -2.55 -9.07
C LEU A 62 -2.41 -3.55 -9.83
N LEU A 63 -1.29 -3.97 -9.24
CA LEU A 63 -0.33 -4.88 -9.85
C LEU A 63 -0.87 -6.32 -9.88
N ALA A 64 -1.22 -6.90 -8.74
CA ALA A 64 -1.63 -8.29 -8.63
C ALA A 64 -3.09 -8.50 -9.06
N GLY A 65 -3.99 -7.61 -8.61
CA GLY A 65 -5.42 -7.79 -8.81
C GLY A 65 -5.92 -7.38 -10.19
N PHE A 66 -5.43 -6.27 -10.74
CA PHE A 66 -5.91 -5.74 -12.03
C PHE A 66 -5.01 -6.07 -13.21
N THR A 67 -3.70 -6.28 -12.99
CA THR A 67 -2.76 -6.63 -14.08
C THR A 67 -2.36 -8.11 -14.06
N GLY A 68 -2.61 -8.83 -12.94
CA GLY A 68 -2.27 -10.24 -12.80
C GLY A 68 -0.77 -10.51 -12.59
N LEU A 69 0.00 -9.50 -12.17
CA LEU A 69 1.44 -9.58 -11.94
C LEU A 69 1.73 -9.75 -10.46
N PHE A 70 2.14 -10.94 -10.03
CA PHE A 70 2.47 -11.20 -8.63
C PHE A 70 3.84 -10.62 -8.26
N SER A 71 3.89 -9.88 -7.15
CA SER A 71 5.12 -9.34 -6.56
C SER A 71 5.23 -9.76 -5.10
N ILE A 72 6.29 -10.50 -4.77
CA ILE A 72 6.61 -10.91 -3.38
C ILE A 72 7.66 -9.96 -2.76
N GLY A 73 8.19 -9.01 -3.51
CA GLY A 73 9.15 -8.01 -3.03
C GLY A 73 8.55 -6.61 -2.86
N HIS A 74 7.26 -6.51 -2.56
CA HIS A 74 6.56 -5.20 -2.57
C HIS A 74 7.00 -4.28 -1.41
N ALA A 75 7.44 -4.85 -0.28
CA ALA A 75 8.00 -4.09 0.83
C ALA A 75 9.29 -3.32 0.45
N ALA A 76 10.02 -3.76 -0.58
CA ALA A 76 11.17 -3.01 -1.08
C ALA A 76 10.79 -1.62 -1.60
N PHE A 77 9.67 -1.51 -2.34
CA PHE A 77 9.17 -0.20 -2.81
C PHE A 77 8.71 0.69 -1.65
N LEU A 78 8.09 0.08 -0.63
CA LEU A 78 7.75 0.75 0.63
C LEU A 78 9.03 1.29 1.31
N GLY A 79 10.07 0.45 1.41
CA GLY A 79 11.36 0.79 2.00
C GLY A 79 12.06 1.92 1.23
N VAL A 80 12.13 1.84 -0.10
CA VAL A 80 12.69 2.92 -0.94
C VAL A 80 11.97 4.24 -0.67
N GLY A 81 10.64 4.24 -0.60
CA GLY A 81 9.85 5.44 -0.28
C GLY A 81 10.14 5.98 1.12
N ALA A 82 10.17 5.10 2.13
CA ALA A 82 10.44 5.45 3.52
C ALA A 82 11.82 6.08 3.71
N TYR A 83 12.86 5.43 3.17
CA TYR A 83 14.23 5.93 3.26
C TYR A 83 14.46 7.20 2.46
N THR A 84 13.86 7.31 1.27
CA THR A 84 13.95 8.55 0.47
C THR A 84 13.33 9.72 1.23
N GLN A 85 12.16 9.52 1.82
CA GLN A 85 11.51 10.52 2.67
C GLN A 85 12.41 10.91 3.85
N ALA A 86 12.99 9.93 4.53
CA ALA A 86 13.86 10.14 5.68
C ALA A 86 15.10 10.97 5.31
N VAL A 87 15.79 10.59 4.25
CA VAL A 87 17.01 11.30 3.78
C VAL A 87 16.68 12.71 3.32
N CYS A 88 15.61 12.91 2.55
CA CYS A 88 15.21 14.24 2.10
C CYS A 88 14.82 15.16 3.28
N THR A 89 14.12 14.64 4.28
CA THR A 89 13.76 15.43 5.47
C THR A 89 14.96 15.73 6.36
N GLN A 90 15.93 14.82 6.49
CA GLN A 90 17.20 15.10 7.17
C GLN A 90 18.03 16.16 6.43
N ALA A 91 17.97 16.20 5.10
CA ALA A 91 18.59 17.25 4.28
C ALA A 91 17.89 18.63 4.38
N GLY A 92 16.84 18.75 5.23
CA GLY A 92 16.12 20.01 5.46
C GLY A 92 14.96 20.28 4.49
N MET A 93 14.57 19.30 3.67
CA MET A 93 13.39 19.43 2.82
C MET A 93 12.11 19.31 3.64
N SER A 94 11.10 20.14 3.34
CA SER A 94 9.78 19.99 3.93
C SER A 94 9.08 18.70 3.46
N PHE A 95 8.03 18.28 4.17
CA PHE A 95 7.33 17.01 3.92
C PHE A 95 6.88 16.81 2.47
N VAL A 96 6.25 17.84 1.85
CA VAL A 96 5.65 17.71 0.52
C VAL A 96 6.67 17.44 -0.58
N PRO A 97 7.75 18.24 -0.76
CA PRO A 97 8.76 17.94 -1.77
C PRO A 97 9.49 16.62 -1.48
N ALA A 98 9.74 16.27 -0.21
CA ALA A 98 10.31 14.96 0.15
C ALA A 98 9.37 13.81 -0.28
N LEU A 99 8.05 13.95 -0.09
CA LEU A 99 7.04 12.98 -0.54
C LEU A 99 7.05 12.80 -2.06
N VAL A 100 7.18 13.89 -2.81
CA VAL A 100 7.29 13.83 -4.28
C VAL A 100 8.57 13.08 -4.69
N CYS A 101 9.70 13.36 -4.04
CA CYS A 101 10.94 12.62 -4.28
C CYS A 101 10.80 11.12 -3.94
N ALA A 102 10.20 10.79 -2.78
CA ALA A 102 9.98 9.42 -2.35
C ALA A 102 9.08 8.65 -3.33
N THR A 103 7.98 9.27 -3.76
CA THR A 103 7.07 8.70 -4.75
C THR A 103 7.75 8.53 -6.10
N GLY A 104 8.49 9.55 -6.55
CA GLY A 104 9.20 9.55 -7.84
C GLY A 104 10.31 8.50 -7.90
N LEU A 105 11.13 8.39 -6.83
CA LEU A 105 12.20 7.39 -6.78
C LEU A 105 11.63 5.97 -6.71
N SER A 106 10.60 5.73 -5.88
CA SER A 106 9.92 4.43 -5.85
C SER A 106 9.31 4.07 -7.21
N ALA A 107 8.68 5.02 -7.90
CA ALA A 107 8.17 4.83 -9.25
C ALA A 107 9.29 4.47 -10.25
N ALA A 108 10.43 5.16 -10.20
CA ALA A 108 11.58 4.89 -11.07
C ALA A 108 12.14 3.48 -10.82
N VAL A 109 12.27 3.07 -9.55
CA VAL A 109 12.65 1.72 -9.17
C VAL A 109 11.62 0.70 -9.68
N GLY A 110 10.32 1.03 -9.60
CA GLY A 110 9.25 0.21 -10.17
C GLY A 110 9.38 0.00 -11.68
N VAL A 111 9.83 1.00 -12.43
CA VAL A 111 10.16 0.86 -13.87
C VAL A 111 11.33 -0.11 -14.06
N VAL A 112 12.39 0.03 -13.28
CA VAL A 112 13.58 -0.85 -13.37
C VAL A 112 13.21 -2.30 -13.13
N VAL A 113 12.37 -2.58 -12.13
CA VAL A 113 11.88 -3.94 -11.81
C VAL A 113 10.87 -4.44 -12.86
N GLY A 114 10.06 -3.53 -13.40
CA GLY A 114 9.10 -3.83 -14.46
C GLY A 114 9.73 -4.35 -15.74
N LEU A 115 10.97 -3.95 -16.07
CA LEU A 115 11.67 -4.40 -17.28
C LEU A 115 12.00 -5.92 -17.28
N PRO A 116 12.63 -6.51 -16.25
CA PRO A 116 12.79 -7.96 -16.15
C PRO A 116 11.46 -8.72 -16.11
N ALA A 117 10.42 -8.12 -15.49
CA ALA A 117 9.07 -8.69 -15.40
C ALA A 117 8.42 -8.94 -16.78
N LEU A 118 8.93 -8.34 -17.86
CA LEU A 118 8.46 -8.59 -19.21
C LEU A 118 8.85 -9.97 -19.73
N ARG A 119 9.94 -10.53 -19.21
CA ARG A 119 10.53 -11.79 -19.69
C ARG A 119 10.09 -13.00 -18.88
N VAL A 120 9.53 -12.78 -17.69
CA VAL A 120 9.13 -13.85 -16.75
C VAL A 120 7.64 -13.75 -16.43
N LYS A 121 7.01 -14.90 -16.13
CA LYS A 121 5.57 -14.99 -15.89
C LYS A 121 5.29 -15.83 -14.63
N GLY A 122 4.16 -15.59 -14.00
CA GLY A 122 3.68 -16.37 -12.86
C GLY A 122 4.66 -16.43 -11.70
N ILE A 123 4.99 -17.63 -11.23
CA ILE A 123 5.85 -17.86 -10.06
C ILE A 123 7.28 -17.30 -10.27
N TYR A 124 7.81 -17.38 -11.48
CA TYR A 124 9.15 -16.84 -11.77
C TYR A 124 9.23 -15.32 -11.57
N LEU A 125 8.15 -14.61 -11.86
CA LEU A 125 8.06 -13.18 -11.55
C LEU A 125 8.06 -12.93 -10.04
N GLY A 126 7.34 -13.76 -9.28
CA GLY A 126 7.36 -13.72 -7.82
C GLY A 126 8.78 -13.89 -7.25
N ILE A 127 9.53 -14.89 -7.75
CA ILE A 127 10.93 -15.14 -7.33
C ILE A 127 11.84 -13.96 -7.72
N ALA A 128 11.68 -13.40 -8.92
CA ALA A 128 12.47 -12.25 -9.37
C ALA A 128 12.22 -11.01 -8.48
N THR A 129 10.96 -10.72 -8.15
CA THR A 129 10.62 -9.61 -7.25
C THR A 129 11.03 -9.86 -5.81
N LEU A 130 11.04 -11.11 -5.35
CA LEU A 130 11.57 -11.51 -4.06
C LEU A 130 13.09 -11.24 -3.99
N SER A 131 13.83 -11.69 -5.01
CA SER A 131 15.29 -11.44 -5.11
C SER A 131 15.59 -9.94 -5.13
N PHE A 132 14.78 -9.16 -5.82
CA PHE A 132 14.86 -7.70 -5.80
C PHE A 132 14.62 -7.15 -4.38
N GLY A 133 13.66 -7.69 -3.64
CA GLY A 133 13.42 -7.33 -2.24
C GLY A 133 14.66 -7.49 -1.37
N PHE A 134 15.34 -8.63 -1.45
CA PHE A 134 16.59 -8.88 -0.73
C PHE A 134 17.73 -7.93 -1.16
N ILE A 135 17.83 -7.63 -2.47
CA ILE A 135 18.84 -6.68 -2.94
C ILE A 135 18.61 -5.30 -2.34
N VAL A 136 17.36 -4.81 -2.31
CA VAL A 136 17.05 -3.50 -1.73
C VAL A 136 17.31 -3.50 -0.23
N GLU A 137 16.89 -4.53 0.50
CA GLU A 137 17.14 -4.67 1.95
C GLU A 137 18.65 -4.61 2.23
N GLU A 138 19.46 -5.38 1.48
CA GLU A 138 20.93 -5.40 1.63
C GLU A 138 21.57 -4.06 1.25
N VAL A 139 21.10 -3.39 0.20
CA VAL A 139 21.55 -2.04 -0.16
C VAL A 139 21.25 -1.05 0.96
N LEU A 140 20.05 -1.08 1.52
CA LEU A 140 19.67 -0.22 2.64
C LEU A 140 20.52 -0.51 3.89
N ALA A 141 20.86 -1.78 4.16
CA ALA A 141 21.65 -2.19 5.29
C ALA A 141 23.14 -1.81 5.18
N ARG A 142 23.69 -1.81 3.95
CA ARG A 142 25.13 -1.56 3.73
C ARG A 142 25.48 -0.12 3.35
N TRP A 143 24.51 0.67 2.93
CA TRP A 143 24.77 2.05 2.50
C TRP A 143 24.76 3.02 3.69
N GLU A 144 25.66 2.79 4.64
CA GLU A 144 25.71 3.52 5.93
C GLU A 144 25.74 5.05 5.77
N SER A 145 26.44 5.57 4.74
CA SER A 145 26.56 7.02 4.54
C SER A 145 25.24 7.73 4.22
N VAL A 146 24.24 7.03 3.72
CA VAL A 146 22.94 7.61 3.30
C VAL A 146 21.80 7.10 4.16
N THR A 147 21.78 5.79 4.46
CA THR A 147 20.70 5.12 5.13
C THR A 147 20.92 4.91 6.63
N GLY A 148 22.12 5.25 7.14
CA GLY A 148 22.53 4.90 8.50
C GLY A 148 22.75 3.39 8.70
N GLY A 149 22.64 2.58 7.64
CA GLY A 149 22.84 1.14 7.67
C GLY A 149 21.88 0.43 8.64
N ASN A 150 22.37 -0.58 9.34
CA ASN A 150 21.61 -1.33 10.34
C ASN A 150 21.23 -0.50 11.59
N ALA A 151 21.93 0.63 11.83
CA ALA A 151 21.56 1.53 12.93
C ALA A 151 20.24 2.27 12.67
N GLY A 152 19.80 2.31 11.41
CA GLY A 152 18.54 2.94 11.02
C GLY A 152 18.57 4.47 11.04
N ILE A 153 17.42 5.05 10.74
CA ILE A 153 17.24 6.51 10.68
C ILE A 153 16.09 6.93 11.61
N HIS A 154 16.35 7.96 12.43
CA HIS A 154 15.31 8.64 13.19
C HIS A 154 14.74 9.81 12.39
N LEU A 155 13.41 9.89 12.32
CA LEU A 155 12.67 10.97 11.68
C LEU A 155 12.00 11.86 12.72
N LYS A 156 11.96 13.14 12.41
CA LYS A 156 11.14 14.10 13.16
C LYS A 156 9.69 14.08 12.64
N ALA A 157 8.79 14.68 13.42
CA ALA A 157 7.42 14.89 12.98
C ALA A 157 7.41 15.63 11.61
N PRO A 158 6.43 15.34 10.73
CA PRO A 158 6.37 15.96 9.41
C PRO A 158 6.18 17.48 9.53
N ASP A 159 6.97 18.22 8.77
CA ASP A 159 6.90 19.68 8.69
C ASP A 159 6.17 20.08 7.40
N LEU A 160 4.98 20.67 7.56
CA LEU A 160 4.19 21.23 6.47
C LEU A 160 4.43 22.75 6.43
N TRP A 161 5.36 23.20 5.59
CA TRP A 161 5.69 24.62 5.38
C TRP A 161 5.96 25.42 6.65
N GLY A 162 6.78 24.87 7.56
CA GLY A 162 7.18 25.54 8.78
C GLY A 162 6.23 25.33 9.96
N GLN A 163 5.17 24.53 9.80
CA GLN A 163 4.33 24.05 10.90
C GLN A 163 4.55 22.56 11.10
N SER A 164 5.11 22.19 12.24
CA SER A 164 5.28 20.77 12.59
C SER A 164 3.93 20.16 12.93
N VAL A 165 3.53 19.12 12.17
CA VAL A 165 2.34 18.31 12.45
C VAL A 165 2.72 17.27 13.50
N SER A 166 2.89 17.72 14.75
CA SER A 166 3.25 16.85 15.89
C SER A 166 2.04 16.19 16.55
N SER A 167 0.82 16.71 16.30
CA SER A 167 -0.40 16.12 16.86
C SER A 167 -0.78 14.84 16.13
N ALA A 168 -1.21 13.81 16.86
CA ALA A 168 -1.70 12.55 16.30
C ALA A 168 -2.88 12.77 15.33
N GLU A 169 -3.76 13.72 15.67
CA GLU A 169 -4.92 14.10 14.86
C GLU A 169 -4.51 14.75 13.53
N GLY A 170 -3.56 15.69 13.57
CA GLY A 170 -3.07 16.35 12.36
C GLY A 170 -2.43 15.38 11.39
N PHE A 171 -1.62 14.44 11.89
CA PHE A 171 -1.02 13.40 11.08
C PHE A 171 -2.06 12.42 10.52
N TYR A 172 -3.09 12.08 11.31
CA TYR A 172 -4.21 11.27 10.84
C TYR A 172 -4.93 11.93 9.64
N PHE A 173 -5.25 13.23 9.72
CA PHE A 173 -5.90 13.94 8.63
C PHE A 173 -5.02 13.99 7.36
N LEU A 174 -3.71 14.14 7.53
CA LEU A 174 -2.75 14.05 6.42
C LEU A 174 -2.82 12.67 5.73
N CYS A 175 -2.79 11.59 6.52
CA CYS A 175 -2.93 10.23 6.01
C CYS A 175 -4.28 10.01 5.33
N LEU A 176 -5.37 10.49 5.91
CA LEU A 176 -6.71 10.41 5.33
C LEU A 176 -6.77 11.12 3.98
N PHE A 177 -6.26 12.34 3.90
CA PHE A 177 -6.21 13.11 2.66
C PHE A 177 -5.45 12.38 1.55
N LEU A 178 -4.25 11.87 1.85
CA LEU A 178 -3.45 11.13 0.87
C LEU A 178 -4.09 9.79 0.49
N THR A 179 -4.77 9.12 1.42
CA THR A 179 -5.51 7.89 1.11
C THR A 179 -6.67 8.15 0.16
N VAL A 180 -7.44 9.22 0.40
CA VAL A 180 -8.54 9.62 -0.49
C VAL A 180 -7.99 10.00 -1.87
N LEU A 181 -6.93 10.79 -1.93
CA LEU A 181 -6.30 11.19 -3.18
C LEU A 181 -5.79 9.98 -3.97
N SER A 182 -5.10 9.05 -3.31
CA SER A 182 -4.61 7.80 -3.90
C SER A 182 -5.75 6.92 -4.42
N THR A 183 -6.82 6.82 -3.64
CA THR A 183 -8.01 6.05 -4.02
C THR A 183 -8.69 6.63 -5.26
N LEU A 184 -8.89 7.95 -5.30
CA LEU A 184 -9.45 8.63 -6.46
C LEU A 184 -8.54 8.49 -7.68
N GLY A 185 -7.22 8.58 -7.49
CA GLY A 185 -6.24 8.34 -8.55
C GLY A 185 -6.36 6.95 -9.16
N VAL A 186 -6.40 5.91 -8.30
CA VAL A 186 -6.56 4.51 -8.73
C VAL A 186 -7.92 4.29 -9.41
N LEU A 187 -9.01 4.82 -8.86
CA LEU A 187 -10.34 4.69 -9.46
C LEU A 187 -10.40 5.36 -10.85
N ASN A 188 -9.80 6.53 -11.01
CA ASN A 188 -9.73 7.21 -12.30
C ASN A 188 -8.85 6.45 -13.29
N LEU A 189 -7.72 5.90 -12.82
CA LEU A 189 -6.84 5.06 -13.63
C LEU A 189 -7.58 3.81 -14.14
N LEU A 190 -8.30 3.11 -13.27
CA LEU A 190 -9.03 1.88 -13.63
C LEU A 190 -10.16 2.13 -14.65
N ARG A 191 -10.73 3.33 -14.69
CA ARG A 191 -11.75 3.74 -15.68
C ARG A 191 -11.16 4.19 -17.00
N SER A 192 -9.89 4.54 -17.02
CA SER A 192 -9.18 4.99 -18.21
C SER A 192 -8.91 3.84 -19.19
N PRO A 193 -8.50 4.12 -20.43
CA PRO A 193 -8.02 3.10 -21.36
C PRO A 193 -6.89 2.25 -20.78
N THR A 194 -6.04 2.84 -19.94
CA THR A 194 -4.95 2.15 -19.26
C THR A 194 -5.46 1.06 -18.32
N GLY A 195 -6.48 1.34 -17.50
CA GLY A 195 -7.08 0.35 -16.61
C GLY A 195 -7.73 -0.81 -17.38
N ARG A 196 -8.38 -0.53 -18.50
CA ARG A 196 -8.93 -1.57 -19.38
C ARG A 196 -7.83 -2.44 -19.98
N ALA A 197 -6.69 -1.85 -20.36
CA ALA A 197 -5.53 -2.59 -20.85
C ALA A 197 -4.94 -3.51 -19.76
N PHE A 198 -4.89 -3.07 -18.50
CA PHE A 198 -4.46 -3.89 -17.37
C PHE A 198 -5.34 -5.14 -17.21
N VAL A 199 -6.65 -4.97 -17.20
CA VAL A 199 -7.59 -6.10 -17.09
C VAL A 199 -7.48 -7.04 -18.30
N ALA A 200 -7.33 -6.51 -19.50
CA ALA A 200 -7.13 -7.33 -20.70
C ALA A 200 -5.85 -8.18 -20.63
N ILE A 201 -4.75 -7.61 -20.09
CA ILE A 201 -3.47 -8.32 -19.89
C ILE A 201 -3.63 -9.42 -18.84
N ARG A 202 -4.35 -9.15 -17.74
CA ARG A 202 -4.64 -10.13 -16.70
C ARG A 202 -5.41 -11.33 -17.23
N ASP A 203 -6.43 -11.08 -18.05
CA ASP A 203 -7.30 -12.13 -18.56
C ASP A 203 -6.59 -12.98 -19.62
N SER A 204 -5.85 -12.37 -20.56
CA SER A 204 -5.00 -13.09 -21.53
C SER A 204 -3.99 -12.16 -22.19
N GLU A 205 -2.70 -12.38 -21.92
CA GLU A 205 -1.61 -11.61 -22.56
C GLU A 205 -1.61 -11.76 -24.08
N ILE A 206 -1.87 -12.98 -24.59
CA ILE A 206 -1.85 -13.27 -26.03
C ILE A 206 -3.00 -12.54 -26.73
N SER A 207 -4.21 -12.60 -26.15
CA SER A 207 -5.37 -11.90 -26.71
C SER A 207 -5.22 -10.39 -26.64
N ALA A 208 -4.67 -9.86 -25.53
CA ALA A 208 -4.40 -8.43 -25.39
C ALA A 208 -3.41 -7.94 -26.46
N GLN A 209 -2.35 -8.71 -26.72
CA GLN A 209 -1.35 -8.37 -27.74
C GLN A 209 -1.95 -8.40 -29.15
N SER A 210 -2.78 -9.39 -29.48
CA SER A 210 -3.44 -9.47 -30.78
C SER A 210 -4.44 -8.33 -31.03
N MET A 211 -4.95 -7.73 -29.96
CA MET A 211 -5.79 -6.53 -29.98
C MET A 211 -4.99 -5.20 -30.03
N GLY A 212 -3.66 -5.26 -30.19
CA GLY A 212 -2.79 -4.10 -30.31
C GLY A 212 -2.34 -3.50 -28.96
N ILE A 213 -2.57 -4.17 -27.81
CA ILE A 213 -2.08 -3.72 -26.52
C ILE A 213 -0.58 -4.02 -26.40
N HIS A 214 0.22 -2.97 -26.17
CA HIS A 214 1.67 -3.09 -26.02
C HIS A 214 2.03 -3.59 -24.62
N LEU A 215 2.20 -4.91 -24.46
CA LEU A 215 2.41 -5.57 -23.16
C LEU A 215 3.55 -4.95 -22.34
N ALA A 216 4.70 -4.67 -22.98
CA ALA A 216 5.86 -4.11 -22.30
C ALA A 216 5.53 -2.77 -21.62
N TYR A 217 4.89 -1.87 -22.34
CA TYR A 217 4.51 -0.56 -21.83
C TYR A 217 3.56 -0.67 -20.62
N TYR A 218 2.47 -1.42 -20.77
CA TYR A 218 1.44 -1.50 -19.73
C TYR A 218 1.90 -2.29 -18.49
N LYS A 219 2.68 -3.35 -18.64
CA LYS A 219 3.27 -4.07 -17.50
C LYS A 219 4.24 -3.18 -16.72
N THR A 220 5.15 -2.48 -17.42
CA THR A 220 6.08 -1.55 -16.76
C THR A 220 5.33 -0.40 -16.09
N LEU A 221 4.29 0.14 -16.75
CA LEU A 221 3.45 1.18 -16.18
C LEU A 221 2.72 0.72 -14.91
N SER A 222 2.23 -0.53 -14.86
CA SER A 222 1.58 -1.07 -13.67
C SER A 222 2.56 -1.21 -12.50
N PHE A 223 3.80 -1.66 -12.75
CA PHE A 223 4.88 -1.68 -11.74
C PHE A 223 5.20 -0.27 -11.24
N MET A 224 5.35 0.69 -12.15
CA MET A 224 5.64 2.08 -11.82
C MET A 224 4.57 2.69 -10.90
N MET A 225 3.28 2.52 -11.27
CA MET A 225 2.16 3.07 -10.48
C MET A 225 2.02 2.38 -9.13
N SER A 226 2.21 1.06 -9.10
CA SER A 226 2.19 0.26 -7.88
C SER A 226 3.31 0.67 -6.92
N ALA A 227 4.53 0.81 -7.42
CA ALA A 227 5.69 1.27 -6.66
C ALA A 227 5.53 2.72 -6.19
N ALA A 228 4.93 3.61 -7.01
CA ALA A 228 4.63 4.98 -6.61
C ALA A 228 3.72 5.03 -5.37
N LEU A 229 2.63 4.25 -5.38
CA LEU A 229 1.71 4.15 -4.24
C LEU A 229 2.38 3.54 -3.01
N ALA A 230 3.21 2.51 -3.19
CA ALA A 230 4.02 1.97 -2.10
C ALA A 230 5.00 3.02 -1.54
N GLY A 231 5.59 3.86 -2.40
CA GLY A 231 6.44 4.98 -2.00
C GLY A 231 5.72 6.02 -1.16
N VAL A 232 4.48 6.39 -1.53
CA VAL A 232 3.64 7.28 -0.71
C VAL A 232 3.37 6.65 0.66
N GLY A 233 2.96 5.37 0.68
CA GLY A 233 2.73 4.65 1.92
C GLY A 233 3.99 4.55 2.78
N GLY A 234 5.16 4.32 2.17
CA GLY A 234 6.46 4.26 2.84
C GLY A 234 6.86 5.58 3.48
N ALA A 235 6.65 6.69 2.77
CA ALA A 235 6.91 8.03 3.30
C ALA A 235 6.05 8.33 4.55
N LEU A 236 4.76 7.97 4.51
CA LEU A 236 3.86 8.11 5.66
C LEU A 236 4.24 7.16 6.80
N TYR A 237 4.59 5.91 6.47
CA TYR A 237 5.04 4.91 7.45
C TYR A 237 6.28 5.38 8.21
N ALA A 238 7.27 5.94 7.50
CA ALA A 238 8.49 6.46 8.12
C ALA A 238 8.20 7.54 9.16
N HIS A 239 7.31 8.49 8.86
CA HIS A 239 6.91 9.52 9.83
C HIS A 239 6.05 9.00 10.97
N LYS A 240 5.22 7.96 10.71
CA LYS A 240 4.41 7.34 11.78
C LYS A 240 5.26 6.58 12.78
N MET A 241 6.26 5.82 12.28
CA MET A 241 7.17 5.04 13.13
C MET A 241 8.25 5.90 13.78
N GLN A 242 8.61 7.06 13.20
CA GLN A 242 9.70 7.95 13.62
C GLN A 242 11.10 7.30 13.68
N PHE A 243 11.17 6.00 13.52
CA PHE A 243 12.40 5.22 13.40
C PHE A 243 12.21 4.12 12.36
N ILE A 244 13.13 4.02 11.40
CA ILE A 244 13.13 3.00 10.38
C ILE A 244 14.46 2.27 10.34
N SER A 245 14.39 0.94 10.22
CA SER A 245 15.53 0.05 10.00
C SER A 245 15.30 -0.81 8.75
N PRO A 246 16.37 -1.29 8.09
CA PRO A 246 16.22 -2.10 6.87
C PRO A 246 15.38 -3.37 7.05
N GLU A 247 15.49 -4.01 8.21
CA GLU A 247 14.77 -5.25 8.56
C GLU A 247 13.24 -5.12 8.50
N GLN A 248 12.71 -3.89 8.71
CA GLN A 248 11.27 -3.64 8.62
C GLN A 248 10.71 -3.79 7.21
N PHE A 249 11.56 -3.74 6.19
CA PHE A 249 11.18 -3.81 4.77
C PHE A 249 11.56 -5.13 4.09
N GLY A 250 11.83 -6.17 4.89
CA GLY A 250 12.22 -7.48 4.45
C GLY A 250 11.06 -8.33 3.91
N ILE A 251 11.35 -9.61 3.72
CA ILE A 251 10.42 -10.58 3.14
C ILE A 251 9.12 -10.74 3.96
N LEU A 252 9.19 -10.74 5.28
CA LEU A 252 8.01 -10.91 6.14
C LEU A 252 6.98 -9.81 5.87
N GLN A 253 7.43 -8.56 5.80
CA GLN A 253 6.57 -7.44 5.45
C GLN A 253 5.97 -7.56 4.04
N SER A 254 6.72 -8.10 3.09
CA SER A 254 6.21 -8.34 1.72
C SER A 254 5.12 -9.42 1.71
N ILE A 255 5.28 -10.47 2.51
CA ILE A 255 4.29 -11.54 2.67
C ILE A 255 3.02 -10.98 3.33
N ASP A 256 3.15 -10.18 4.38
CA ASP A 256 2.03 -9.54 5.06
C ASP A 256 1.22 -8.65 4.09
N LEU A 257 1.90 -7.86 3.26
CA LEU A 257 1.24 -7.05 2.23
C LEU A 257 0.52 -7.89 1.18
N LEU A 258 1.12 -9.01 0.76
CA LEU A 258 0.48 -9.93 -0.18
C LEU A 258 -0.76 -10.58 0.46
N LEU A 259 -0.63 -11.07 1.68
CA LEU A 259 -1.70 -11.68 2.47
C LEU A 259 -2.86 -10.71 2.66
N MET A 260 -2.56 -9.45 2.99
CA MET A 260 -3.51 -8.36 3.11
C MET A 260 -4.38 -8.22 1.84
N VAL A 261 -3.76 -8.20 0.66
CA VAL A 261 -4.48 -8.00 -0.61
C VAL A 261 -5.24 -9.28 -1.03
N VAL A 262 -4.71 -10.47 -0.71
CA VAL A 262 -5.37 -11.75 -1.01
C VAL A 262 -6.62 -11.92 -0.13
N ILE A 263 -6.51 -11.72 1.18
CA ILE A 263 -7.64 -11.82 2.12
C ILE A 263 -8.70 -10.75 1.82
N GLY A 264 -8.26 -9.54 1.54
CA GLY A 264 -9.18 -8.44 1.19
C GLY A 264 -9.92 -8.66 -0.12
N GLY A 265 -9.42 -9.51 -1.01
CA GLY A 265 -10.00 -9.87 -2.31
C GLY A 265 -9.32 -9.19 -3.49
N LEU A 266 -8.59 -10.01 -4.27
CA LEU A 266 -7.89 -9.58 -5.48
C LEU A 266 -8.85 -8.97 -6.51
N GLY A 267 -8.46 -7.82 -7.10
CA GLY A 267 -9.25 -7.16 -8.15
C GLY A 267 -10.38 -6.26 -7.62
N SER A 268 -10.39 -5.94 -6.33
CA SER A 268 -11.35 -5.03 -5.72
C SER A 268 -10.66 -3.91 -4.95
N VAL A 269 -10.95 -2.65 -5.30
CA VAL A 269 -10.43 -1.49 -4.55
C VAL A 269 -10.84 -1.53 -3.07
N HIS A 270 -12.06 -1.98 -2.79
CA HIS A 270 -12.52 -2.16 -1.40
C HIS A 270 -11.75 -3.25 -0.66
N GLY A 271 -11.26 -4.26 -1.40
CA GLY A 271 -10.43 -5.32 -0.85
C GLY A 271 -9.14 -4.79 -0.23
N ALA A 272 -8.49 -3.78 -0.82
CA ALA A 272 -7.29 -3.18 -0.24
C ALA A 272 -7.56 -2.60 1.16
N PHE A 273 -8.71 -1.95 1.36
CA PHE A 273 -9.11 -1.39 2.67
C PHE A 273 -9.49 -2.46 3.68
N LEU A 274 -10.30 -3.44 3.25
CA LEU A 274 -10.71 -4.54 4.13
C LEU A 274 -9.52 -5.40 4.55
N GLY A 275 -8.60 -5.66 3.63
CA GLY A 275 -7.36 -6.38 3.93
C GLY A 275 -6.46 -5.60 4.89
N ALA A 276 -6.28 -4.28 4.71
CA ALA A 276 -5.52 -3.44 5.62
C ALA A 276 -6.16 -3.40 7.02
N LEU A 277 -7.49 -3.26 7.08
CA LEU A 277 -8.22 -3.33 8.34
C LEU A 277 -7.98 -4.67 9.02
N PHE A 278 -8.14 -5.78 8.29
CA PHE A 278 -7.92 -7.13 8.83
C PHE A 278 -6.49 -7.31 9.35
N LEU A 279 -5.48 -6.96 8.54
CA LEU A 279 -4.06 -7.13 8.91
C LEU A 279 -3.71 -6.38 10.20
N ILE A 280 -4.20 -5.14 10.34
CA ILE A 280 -3.87 -4.29 11.50
C ILE A 280 -4.69 -4.67 12.73
N THR A 281 -5.95 -5.09 12.56
CA THR A 281 -6.83 -5.40 13.71
C THR A 281 -6.68 -6.83 14.22
N LEU A 282 -6.29 -7.77 13.36
CA LEU A 282 -6.15 -9.19 13.75
C LEU A 282 -5.23 -9.40 14.97
N PRO A 283 -3.99 -8.82 15.03
CA PRO A 283 -3.14 -8.96 16.20
C PRO A 283 -3.77 -8.41 17.49
N GLN A 284 -4.59 -7.36 17.35
CA GLN A 284 -5.27 -6.74 18.49
C GLN A 284 -6.37 -7.67 19.04
N PHE A 285 -7.16 -8.27 18.15
CA PHE A 285 -8.17 -9.25 18.56
C PHE A 285 -7.54 -10.48 19.22
N ILE A 286 -6.41 -10.96 18.71
CA ILE A 286 -5.68 -12.07 19.33
C ILE A 286 -5.20 -11.66 20.74
N THR A 287 -4.68 -10.45 20.90
CA THR A 287 -4.20 -9.95 22.20
C THR A 287 -5.33 -9.82 23.21
N LEU A 288 -6.48 -9.26 22.80
CA LEU A 288 -7.68 -9.20 23.63
C LEU A 288 -8.25 -10.59 23.93
N GLY A 289 -8.20 -11.50 22.97
CA GLY A 289 -8.66 -12.89 23.16
C GLY A 289 -7.79 -13.71 24.11
N LYS A 290 -6.50 -13.37 24.24
CA LYS A 290 -5.60 -14.06 25.20
C LYS A 290 -6.09 -13.99 26.64
N ASP A 291 -6.71 -12.89 27.00
CA ASP A 291 -7.19 -12.67 28.38
C ASP A 291 -8.38 -13.60 28.74
N TYR A 292 -9.08 -14.14 27.74
CA TYR A 292 -10.18 -15.11 27.89
C TYR A 292 -9.73 -16.56 27.80
N LEU A 293 -8.48 -16.83 27.42
CA LEU A 293 -7.94 -18.18 27.30
C LEU A 293 -7.33 -18.67 28.63
N PRO A 294 -7.31 -19.99 28.91
CA PRO A 294 -6.58 -20.54 30.06
C PRO A 294 -5.12 -20.07 30.02
N VAL A 295 -4.57 -19.71 31.19
CA VAL A 295 -3.25 -19.10 31.36
C VAL A 295 -2.13 -19.83 30.58
N VAL A 296 -2.22 -21.17 30.51
CA VAL A 296 -1.24 -22.01 29.82
C VAL A 296 -1.23 -21.76 28.29
N ILE A 297 -2.39 -21.49 27.69
CA ILE A 297 -2.54 -21.27 26.25
C ILE A 297 -2.32 -19.79 25.93
N GLY A 298 -2.86 -18.87 26.77
CA GLY A 298 -2.76 -17.42 26.56
C GLY A 298 -1.33 -16.88 26.66
N GLN A 299 -0.46 -17.53 27.45
CA GLN A 299 0.96 -17.17 27.60
C GLN A 299 1.91 -17.93 26.67
N ALA A 300 1.39 -18.83 25.81
CA ALA A 300 2.24 -19.61 24.90
C ALA A 300 2.97 -18.67 23.93
N PRO A 301 4.32 -18.71 23.89
CA PRO A 301 5.09 -17.95 22.90
C PRO A 301 4.73 -18.47 21.51
N GLY A 302 4.33 -17.57 20.61
CA GLY A 302 3.98 -17.93 19.23
C GLY A 302 2.50 -18.14 18.94
N LEU A 303 1.59 -17.98 19.92
CA LEU A 303 0.14 -18.07 19.67
C LEU A 303 -0.30 -17.13 18.53
N GLN A 304 0.29 -15.94 18.48
CA GLN A 304 0.02 -14.95 17.45
C GLN A 304 0.44 -15.44 16.06
N SER A 305 1.65 -16.02 15.96
CA SER A 305 2.16 -16.58 14.70
C SER A 305 1.36 -17.82 14.27
N LEU A 306 0.88 -18.62 15.24
CA LEU A 306 0.04 -19.79 14.96
C LEU A 306 -1.31 -19.39 14.37
N VAL A 307 -1.96 -18.36 14.94
CA VAL A 307 -3.24 -17.85 14.41
C VAL A 307 -3.04 -17.24 13.02
N TYR A 308 -1.93 -16.50 12.79
CA TYR A 308 -1.57 -16.01 11.46
C TYR A 308 -1.38 -17.14 10.44
N GLY A 309 -0.79 -18.26 10.85
CA GLY A 309 -0.58 -19.40 9.97
C GLY A 309 -1.83 -20.22 9.68
N LEU A 310 -2.89 -20.08 10.48
CA LEU A 310 -4.18 -20.75 10.29
C LEU A 310 -5.16 -19.97 9.40
N VAL A 311 -4.92 -18.67 9.18
CA VAL A 311 -5.71 -17.79 8.33
C VAL A 311 -5.14 -17.75 6.92
#